data_ac1b8e45768f1e16ddc8a2005ac3c1b7
#
_entry.id   ac1b8e45768f1e16ddc8a2005ac3c1b7
#
_cell.length_a   1.000
_cell.length_b   1.000
_cell.length_c   1.000
_cell.angle_alpha   90.00
_cell.angle_beta   90.00
_cell.angle_gamma   90.00
#
_symmetry.space_group_name_H-M   'P 1'
#
loop_
_entity.id
_entity.type
_entity.pdbx_description
1 polymer ?
#
loop_
_entity_poly.entity_id
_entity_poly.type
_entity_poly.pdbx_seq_one_letter_code
_entity_poly.pdbx_strand_id
1 'polypeptide(L)'
;MDAQMDLGKHYVIDEMGKPSSISKSSEPFSISDVRNCATCRGSLRSISRYGRLVRRALLDEATKKFILYVNQKYVPMARELTQLVAQLPDNDGTATAKAFQTELTLKVQGPPDHQIRLMHQHLKKHDSARWKDLIALRQQVTEYYKKVKVEEQPFNQVRNMVEDARRRKRKTGQFEFDENVLQTKGCVQAASLLLRLDTALIGDFLSLYKQTPSGSNKCVLHLDLQANRKEGENLTAMAVNSQRVLHQVEGYLFRAQLCALERQSSDQPTRAEDLLNEGNECIERAQKLCTAHPGQVRGLADEIEGTLKMLRGGTFYTPVTNEERMAVVAAMAGEFRGTGHWYRCENNHPFTIGECGGAMEISTCPECGARVGGQGHRTVAGVTRADDLEVNMARLMI
;
A
#
# COMPACT_ATOMS: atom_id res chain seq x y z
N MET A 1 10.30 49.83 18.13
CA MET A 1 9.41 48.69 17.81
C MET A 1 9.73 48.12 16.44
N ASP A 2 9.80 48.93 15.36
CA ASP A 2 10.07 48.45 14.01
C ASP A 2 11.42 47.71 13.89
N ALA A 3 12.48 48.27 14.51
CA ALA A 3 13.78 47.64 14.58
C ALA A 3 13.80 46.34 15.43
N GLN A 4 12.99 46.27 16.51
CA GLN A 4 12.86 45.07 17.33
C GLN A 4 12.09 43.95 16.65
N MET A 5 11.20 44.31 15.71
CA MET A 5 10.42 43.38 14.91
C MET A 5 11.08 43.05 13.57
N ASP A 6 12.29 43.60 13.34
CA ASP A 6 13.02 43.42 12.09
C ASP A 6 12.15 43.61 10.83
N LEU A 7 11.33 44.66 10.83
CA LEU A 7 10.37 44.91 9.75
C LEU A 7 10.99 44.82 8.35
N GLY A 8 12.24 45.24 8.18
CA GLY A 8 12.98 45.14 6.92
C GLY A 8 13.22 43.72 6.40
N LYS A 9 13.16 42.68 7.26
CA LYS A 9 13.21 41.29 6.81
C LYS A 9 11.91 40.81 6.16
N HIS A 10 10.79 41.41 6.54
CA HIS A 10 9.46 40.96 6.12
C HIS A 10 8.82 41.88 5.09
N TYR A 11 9.24 43.15 5.03
CA TYR A 11 8.70 44.16 4.13
C TYR A 11 9.81 44.94 3.43
N VAL A 12 9.52 45.33 2.21
CA VAL A 12 10.25 46.42 1.54
C VAL A 12 9.77 47.73 2.17
N ILE A 13 10.67 48.49 2.79
CA ILE A 13 10.38 49.75 3.47
C ILE A 13 10.75 50.88 2.52
N ASP A 14 9.87 51.87 2.35
CA ASP A 14 10.12 53.06 1.57
C ASP A 14 11.04 54.04 2.32
N GLU A 15 11.45 55.13 1.62
CA GLU A 15 12.30 56.20 2.17
C GLU A 15 11.67 56.89 3.39
N MET A 16 10.35 56.85 3.51
CA MET A 16 9.60 57.40 4.64
C MET A 16 9.41 56.40 5.81
N GLY A 17 10.05 55.24 5.73
CA GLY A 17 9.96 54.20 6.76
C GLY A 17 8.61 53.46 6.78
N LYS A 18 7.79 53.54 5.71
CA LYS A 18 6.52 52.82 5.60
C LYS A 18 6.69 51.51 4.81
N PRO A 19 6.00 50.44 5.19
CA PRO A 19 5.99 49.19 4.42
C PRO A 19 5.29 49.40 3.06
N SER A 20 6.01 49.28 1.95
CA SER A 20 5.52 49.45 0.57
C SER A 20 5.08 48.14 -0.05
N SER A 21 5.84 47.08 0.15
CA SER A 21 5.52 45.73 -0.36
C SER A 21 6.04 44.63 0.58
N ILE A 22 5.69 43.37 0.30
CA ILE A 22 6.15 42.21 1.06
C ILE A 22 7.49 41.75 0.50
N SER A 23 8.49 41.47 1.36
CA SER A 23 9.74 40.85 0.95
C SER A 23 9.48 39.44 0.42
N LYS A 24 10.11 39.06 -0.70
CA LYS A 24 9.97 37.74 -1.33
C LYS A 24 10.62 36.61 -0.50
N SER A 25 11.58 36.94 0.37
CA SER A 25 12.29 35.97 1.22
C SER A 25 11.95 36.22 2.68
N SER A 26 10.82 35.73 3.16
CA SER A 26 10.59 35.73 4.61
C SER A 26 10.96 34.36 5.19
N GLU A 27 11.90 34.31 6.11
CA GLU A 27 12.19 33.12 6.91
C GLU A 27 10.94 32.66 7.68
N PRO A 28 10.85 31.33 8.03
CA PRO A 28 9.80 30.83 8.89
C PRO A 28 9.79 31.61 10.22
N PHE A 29 8.61 32.07 10.62
CA PHE A 29 8.44 32.97 11.76
C PHE A 29 7.49 32.37 12.79
N SER A 30 7.98 32.19 14.01
CA SER A 30 7.18 31.61 15.10
C SER A 30 6.37 32.67 15.83
N ILE A 31 5.26 32.24 16.45
CA ILE A 31 4.47 33.14 17.34
C ILE A 31 5.31 33.60 18.55
N SER A 32 6.31 32.85 18.98
CA SER A 32 7.26 33.24 20.01
C SER A 32 8.19 34.37 19.60
N ASP A 33 8.38 34.56 18.28
CA ASP A 33 9.24 35.63 17.75
C ASP A 33 8.50 36.96 17.65
N VAL A 34 7.17 36.93 17.80
CA VAL A 34 6.35 38.16 17.89
C VAL A 34 6.60 38.84 19.22
N ARG A 35 7.43 39.89 19.20
CA ARG A 35 7.80 40.67 20.39
C ARG A 35 6.61 41.39 20.99
N ASN A 36 6.62 41.61 22.28
CA ASN A 36 5.72 42.50 22.99
C ASN A 36 6.23 43.94 22.93
N CYS A 37 5.35 44.90 23.20
CA CYS A 37 5.75 46.30 23.29
C CYS A 37 6.86 46.48 24.33
N ALA A 38 7.97 47.13 23.95
CA ALA A 38 9.12 47.36 24.83
C ALA A 38 8.76 48.24 26.04
N THR A 39 7.79 49.14 25.90
CA THR A 39 7.40 50.07 26.95
C THR A 39 6.36 49.50 27.89
N CYS A 40 5.23 48.99 27.35
CA CYS A 40 4.12 48.53 28.17
C CYS A 40 4.01 47.01 28.25
N ARG A 41 4.87 46.26 27.57
CA ARG A 41 4.88 44.77 27.45
C ARG A 41 3.56 44.20 26.89
N GLY A 42 2.66 45.04 26.39
CA GLY A 42 1.40 44.64 25.79
C GLY A 42 1.62 43.90 24.46
N SER A 43 0.64 43.09 24.08
CA SER A 43 0.67 42.34 22.83
C SER A 43 0.54 43.26 21.62
N LEU A 44 1.33 43.01 20.57
CA LEU A 44 1.26 43.73 19.29
C LEU A 44 0.21 43.16 18.34
N ARG A 45 -0.55 42.12 18.75
CA ARG A 45 -1.48 41.37 17.89
C ARG A 45 -2.59 42.21 17.30
N SER A 46 -3.05 43.21 18.02
CA SER A 46 -4.12 44.12 17.60
C SER A 46 -3.64 45.37 16.87
N ILE A 47 -2.35 45.57 16.72
CA ILE A 47 -1.78 46.76 16.04
C ILE A 47 -1.73 46.50 14.53
N SER A 48 -2.47 47.27 13.73
CA SER A 48 -2.61 47.11 12.28
C SER A 48 -1.26 47.10 11.54
N ARG A 49 -0.28 47.90 11.99
CA ARG A 49 1.07 47.98 11.43
C ARG A 49 1.80 46.62 11.45
N TYR A 50 1.60 45.82 12.51
CA TYR A 50 2.21 44.48 12.67
C TYR A 50 1.25 43.33 12.33
N GLY A 51 0.04 43.64 11.90
CA GLY A 51 -0.99 42.64 11.67
C GLY A 51 -0.65 41.55 10.66
N ARG A 52 0.19 41.87 9.67
CA ARG A 52 0.66 40.85 8.70
C ARG A 52 1.69 39.91 9.31
N LEU A 53 2.63 40.43 10.12
CA LEU A 53 3.62 39.60 10.84
C LEU A 53 2.96 38.61 11.80
N VAL A 54 2.00 39.13 12.59
CA VAL A 54 1.23 38.29 13.52
C VAL A 54 0.46 37.19 12.79
N ARG A 55 -0.21 37.52 11.68
CA ARG A 55 -0.94 36.54 10.88
C ARG A 55 -0.01 35.51 10.26
N ARG A 56 1.17 35.92 9.80
CA ARG A 56 2.18 35.01 9.29
C ARG A 56 2.66 34.04 10.38
N ALA A 57 2.99 34.54 11.56
CA ALA A 57 3.41 33.72 12.69
C ALA A 57 2.33 32.71 13.12
N LEU A 58 1.06 33.12 13.13
CA LEU A 58 -0.07 32.22 13.40
C LEU A 58 -0.23 31.13 12.34
N LEU A 59 -0.03 31.48 11.07
CA LEU A 59 -0.11 30.53 9.97
C LEU A 59 1.04 29.51 10.01
N ASP A 60 2.26 29.97 10.27
CA ASP A 60 3.43 29.09 10.42
C ASP A 60 3.25 28.16 11.62
N GLU A 61 2.70 28.64 12.74
CA GLU A 61 2.38 27.82 13.91
C GLU A 61 1.29 26.77 13.61
N ALA A 62 0.24 27.17 12.88
CA ALA A 62 -0.80 26.25 12.43
C ALA A 62 -0.23 25.15 11.52
N THR A 63 0.70 25.52 10.62
CA THR A 63 1.38 24.57 9.74
C THR A 63 2.27 23.59 10.52
N LYS A 64 3.03 24.05 11.52
CA LYS A 64 3.80 23.19 12.42
C LYS A 64 2.90 22.18 13.13
N LYS A 65 1.78 22.65 13.69
CA LYS A 65 0.78 21.76 14.34
C LYS A 65 0.20 20.75 13.37
N PHE A 66 -0.08 21.16 12.13
CA PHE A 66 -0.54 20.26 11.09
C PHE A 66 0.50 19.16 10.77
N ILE A 67 1.78 19.53 10.61
CA ILE A 67 2.87 18.57 10.34
C ILE A 67 3.03 17.59 11.52
N LEU A 68 2.97 18.07 12.76
CA LEU A 68 3.03 17.24 13.95
C LEU A 68 1.84 16.25 13.99
N TYR A 69 0.63 16.72 13.74
CA TYR A 69 -0.57 15.88 13.64
C TYR A 69 -0.41 14.78 12.58
N VAL A 70 0.08 15.13 11.38
CA VAL A 70 0.32 14.17 10.30
C VAL A 70 1.24 13.04 10.77
N ASN A 71 2.40 13.38 11.36
CA ASN A 71 3.38 12.38 11.78
C ASN A 71 2.87 11.53 12.97
N GLN A 72 2.21 12.14 13.95
CA GLN A 72 1.68 11.43 15.11
C GLN A 72 0.58 10.43 14.76
N LYS A 73 -0.24 10.73 13.75
CA LYS A 73 -1.32 9.84 13.32
C LYS A 73 -0.89 8.75 12.35
N TYR A 74 0.00 9.08 11.41
CA TYR A 74 0.42 8.15 10.36
C TYR A 74 1.16 6.92 10.89
N VAL A 75 2.17 7.12 11.75
CA VAL A 75 3.09 6.05 12.19
C VAL A 75 2.37 4.91 12.92
N PRO A 76 1.49 5.18 13.90
CA PRO A 76 0.72 4.11 14.54
C PRO A 76 -0.15 3.30 13.56
N MET A 77 -0.89 3.99 12.68
CA MET A 77 -1.77 3.34 11.69
C MET A 77 -0.98 2.47 10.70
N ALA A 78 0.20 2.94 10.24
CA ALA A 78 1.05 2.16 9.34
C ALA A 78 1.59 0.89 10.03
N ARG A 79 1.97 0.98 11.30
CA ARG A 79 2.42 -0.18 12.10
C ARG A 79 1.27 -1.17 12.34
N GLU A 80 0.12 -0.68 12.75
CA GLU A 80 -1.08 -1.50 12.99
C GLU A 80 -1.49 -2.25 11.70
N LEU A 81 -1.47 -1.56 10.54
CA LEU A 81 -1.73 -2.19 9.24
C LEU A 81 -0.79 -3.38 8.99
N THR A 82 0.52 -3.19 9.18
CA THR A 82 1.50 -4.26 8.95
C THR A 82 1.22 -5.47 9.85
N GLN A 83 0.88 -5.24 11.11
CA GLN A 83 0.56 -6.32 12.06
C GLN A 83 -0.73 -7.06 11.68
N LEU A 84 -1.80 -6.33 11.36
CA LEU A 84 -3.09 -6.93 11.01
C LEU A 84 -3.03 -7.71 9.69
N VAL A 85 -2.32 -7.20 8.68
CA VAL A 85 -2.15 -7.91 7.40
C VAL A 85 -1.34 -9.20 7.60
N ALA A 86 -0.31 -9.18 8.42
CA ALA A 86 0.49 -10.38 8.73
C ALA A 86 -0.32 -11.49 9.43
N GLN A 87 -1.39 -11.13 10.17
CA GLN A 87 -2.25 -12.08 10.87
C GLN A 87 -3.36 -12.69 9.99
N LEU A 88 -3.62 -12.13 8.80
CA LEU A 88 -4.69 -12.63 7.92
C LEU A 88 -4.54 -14.11 7.51
N PRO A 89 -3.35 -14.61 7.12
CA PRO A 89 -3.15 -16.00 6.75
C PRO A 89 -3.36 -17.00 7.89
N ASP A 90 -3.06 -16.59 9.12
CA ASP A 90 -3.11 -17.49 10.31
C ASP A 90 -4.54 -17.73 10.79
N ASN A 91 -5.51 -16.94 10.33
CA ASN A 91 -6.90 -17.17 10.68
C ASN A 91 -7.48 -18.34 9.88
N ASP A 92 -8.01 -19.36 10.57
CA ASP A 92 -8.65 -20.52 9.93
C ASP A 92 -9.78 -20.08 8.98
N GLY A 93 -9.52 -20.13 7.68
CA GLY A 93 -10.46 -19.75 6.63
C GLY A 93 -11.55 -20.78 6.32
N THR A 94 -11.51 -21.97 6.96
CA THR A 94 -12.40 -23.10 6.62
C THR A 94 -13.87 -22.78 6.92
N ALA A 95 -14.14 -22.10 8.03
CA ALA A 95 -15.50 -21.66 8.38
C ALA A 95 -16.00 -20.57 7.41
N THR A 96 -15.10 -19.64 7.03
CA THR A 96 -15.40 -18.51 6.17
C THR A 96 -15.56 -18.92 4.70
N ALA A 97 -14.88 -19.99 4.25
CA ALA A 97 -15.04 -20.52 2.90
C ALA A 97 -16.47 -20.99 2.62
N LYS A 98 -17.23 -21.40 3.67
CA LYS A 98 -18.66 -21.75 3.56
C LYS A 98 -19.52 -20.55 3.13
N ALA A 99 -19.04 -19.31 3.30
CA ALA A 99 -19.74 -18.11 2.87
C ALA A 99 -20.00 -18.08 1.35
N PHE A 100 -19.16 -18.75 0.59
CA PHE A 100 -19.24 -18.80 -0.87
C PHE A 100 -19.99 -20.02 -1.41
N GLN A 101 -20.51 -20.88 -0.53
CA GLN A 101 -21.34 -22.02 -0.90
C GLN A 101 -22.82 -21.60 -0.99
N THR A 102 -23.12 -20.72 -1.93
CA THR A 102 -24.47 -20.19 -2.17
C THR A 102 -24.68 -20.07 -3.67
N GLU A 103 -25.92 -20.28 -4.16
CA GLU A 103 -26.28 -20.11 -5.57
C GLU A 103 -26.34 -18.65 -6.03
N LEU A 104 -25.90 -17.69 -5.19
CA LEU A 104 -25.98 -16.27 -5.45
C LEU A 104 -24.82 -15.80 -6.34
N THR A 105 -25.10 -14.85 -7.22
CA THR A 105 -24.09 -14.11 -7.95
C THR A 105 -23.68 -12.88 -7.14
N LEU A 106 -22.41 -12.76 -6.81
CA LEU A 106 -21.85 -11.61 -6.11
C LEU A 106 -21.13 -10.68 -7.09
N LYS A 107 -21.68 -9.47 -7.26
CA LYS A 107 -21.07 -8.44 -8.11
C LYS A 107 -20.37 -7.40 -7.23
N VAL A 108 -19.05 -7.35 -7.31
CA VAL A 108 -18.20 -6.39 -6.59
C VAL A 108 -17.68 -5.37 -7.60
N GLN A 109 -18.29 -4.18 -7.61
CA GLN A 109 -17.99 -3.10 -8.55
C GLN A 109 -18.29 -1.73 -7.94
N GLY A 110 -17.85 -0.65 -8.61
CA GLY A 110 -18.11 0.73 -8.20
C GLY A 110 -17.05 1.30 -7.27
N PRO A 111 -17.34 2.32 -6.44
CA PRO A 111 -16.36 2.97 -5.58
C PRO A 111 -15.74 2.01 -4.57
N PRO A 112 -14.43 2.17 -4.21
CA PRO A 112 -13.73 1.28 -3.27
C PRO A 112 -14.46 1.07 -1.94
N ASP A 113 -15.02 2.14 -1.35
CA ASP A 113 -15.78 2.05 -0.10
C ASP A 113 -17.02 1.15 -0.21
N HIS A 114 -17.67 1.16 -1.36
CA HIS A 114 -18.83 0.31 -1.61
C HIS A 114 -18.42 -1.15 -1.79
N GLN A 115 -17.34 -1.40 -2.54
CA GLN A 115 -16.81 -2.75 -2.76
C GLN A 115 -16.42 -3.42 -1.45
N ILE A 116 -15.61 -2.74 -0.62
CA ILE A 116 -15.17 -3.26 0.70
C ILE A 116 -16.38 -3.53 1.61
N ARG A 117 -17.39 -2.66 1.59
CA ARG A 117 -18.62 -2.85 2.37
C ARG A 117 -19.39 -4.09 1.92
N LEU A 118 -19.54 -4.31 0.61
CA LEU A 118 -20.22 -5.49 0.07
C LEU A 118 -19.49 -6.78 0.47
N MET A 119 -18.18 -6.84 0.29
CA MET A 119 -17.36 -7.98 0.65
C MET A 119 -17.44 -8.26 2.16
N HIS A 120 -17.30 -7.22 3.00
CA HIS A 120 -17.41 -7.34 4.44
C HIS A 120 -18.80 -7.83 4.88
N GLN A 121 -19.89 -7.31 4.31
CA GLN A 121 -21.24 -7.77 4.61
C GLN A 121 -21.45 -9.24 4.24
N HIS A 122 -20.85 -9.68 3.13
CA HIS A 122 -20.91 -11.06 2.71
C HIS A 122 -20.18 -11.99 3.69
N LEU A 123 -18.95 -11.66 4.10
CA LEU A 123 -18.18 -12.45 5.03
C LEU A 123 -18.73 -12.42 6.46
N LYS A 124 -19.22 -11.28 6.92
CA LYS A 124 -19.72 -11.07 8.29
C LYS A 124 -20.83 -12.05 8.70
N LYS A 125 -21.59 -12.57 7.74
CA LYS A 125 -22.63 -13.55 7.99
C LYS A 125 -22.09 -14.89 8.50
N HIS A 126 -20.84 -15.21 8.19
CA HIS A 126 -20.19 -16.48 8.51
C HIS A 126 -19.01 -16.34 9.47
N ASP A 127 -18.30 -15.20 9.38
CA ASP A 127 -17.20 -14.85 10.28
C ASP A 127 -17.25 -13.34 10.57
N SER A 128 -17.75 -12.99 11.75
CA SER A 128 -17.89 -11.59 12.15
C SER A 128 -16.60 -10.97 12.64
N ALA A 129 -15.59 -11.76 12.94
CA ALA A 129 -14.33 -11.30 13.57
C ALA A 129 -13.22 -11.02 12.56
N ARG A 130 -13.15 -11.79 11.45
CA ARG A 130 -12.00 -11.79 10.53
C ARG A 130 -11.52 -10.40 10.08
N TRP A 131 -12.41 -9.53 9.66
CA TRP A 131 -12.08 -8.21 9.15
C TRP A 131 -12.36 -7.05 10.12
N LYS A 132 -12.80 -7.35 11.33
CA LYS A 132 -13.25 -6.34 12.28
C LYS A 132 -12.24 -5.23 12.50
N ASP A 133 -11.01 -5.59 12.81
CA ASP A 133 -9.95 -4.62 13.15
C ASP A 133 -9.41 -3.91 11.89
N LEU A 134 -9.30 -4.62 10.77
CA LEU A 134 -8.93 -4.02 9.48
C LEU A 134 -9.96 -2.99 8.98
N ILE A 135 -11.26 -3.27 9.14
CA ILE A 135 -12.32 -2.32 8.79
C ILE A 135 -12.30 -1.10 9.73
N ALA A 136 -12.04 -1.31 11.03
CA ALA A 136 -11.90 -0.21 11.99
C ALA A 136 -10.69 0.67 11.63
N LEU A 137 -9.54 0.06 11.32
CA LEU A 137 -8.36 0.78 10.86
C LEU A 137 -8.62 1.53 9.55
N ARG A 138 -9.31 0.90 8.58
CA ARG A 138 -9.67 1.54 7.31
C ARG A 138 -10.52 2.79 7.51
N GLN A 139 -11.47 2.76 8.45
CA GLN A 139 -12.27 3.94 8.81
C GLN A 139 -11.39 5.05 9.39
N GLN A 140 -10.49 4.70 10.33
CA GLN A 140 -9.54 5.67 10.89
C GLN A 140 -8.65 6.30 9.81
N VAL A 141 -8.12 5.50 8.88
CA VAL A 141 -7.29 6.01 7.78
C VAL A 141 -8.12 6.89 6.83
N THR A 142 -9.38 6.55 6.56
CA THR A 142 -10.28 7.37 5.74
C THR A 142 -10.55 8.73 6.39
N GLU A 143 -10.80 8.76 7.70
CA GLU A 143 -10.98 10.02 8.43
C GLU A 143 -9.69 10.84 8.48
N TYR A 144 -8.56 10.19 8.67
CA TYR A 144 -7.25 10.82 8.60
C TYR A 144 -7.00 11.42 7.22
N TYR A 145 -7.26 10.66 6.13
CA TYR A 145 -7.11 11.13 4.76
C TYR A 145 -7.93 12.40 4.49
N LYS A 146 -9.18 12.44 4.94
CA LYS A 146 -10.03 13.64 4.83
C LYS A 146 -9.40 14.87 5.48
N LYS A 147 -8.74 14.71 6.65
CA LYS A 147 -8.13 15.80 7.42
C LYS A 147 -6.78 16.27 6.86
N VAL A 148 -6.06 15.41 6.12
CA VAL A 148 -4.74 15.75 5.56
C VAL A 148 -4.77 16.14 4.09
N LYS A 149 -5.95 16.19 3.48
CA LYS A 149 -6.12 16.70 2.12
C LYS A 149 -5.55 18.11 1.94
N VAL A 150 -5.17 18.42 0.71
CA VAL A 150 -4.58 19.72 0.37
C VAL A 150 -5.52 20.87 0.74
N GLU A 151 -6.83 20.68 0.54
CA GLU A 151 -7.87 21.69 0.81
C GLU A 151 -7.99 22.05 2.29
N GLU A 152 -7.68 21.10 3.19
CA GLU A 152 -7.79 21.27 4.64
C GLU A 152 -6.56 21.93 5.27
N GLN A 153 -5.50 22.15 4.50
CA GLN A 153 -4.25 22.70 5.02
C GLN A 153 -4.37 24.20 5.36
N PRO A 154 -3.68 24.66 6.42
CA PRO A 154 -3.80 26.04 6.88
C PRO A 154 -3.53 27.08 5.79
N PHE A 155 -2.51 26.87 4.96
CA PHE A 155 -2.19 27.79 3.85
C PHE A 155 -3.28 27.82 2.78
N ASN A 156 -3.86 26.67 2.43
CA ASN A 156 -4.90 26.60 1.43
C ASN A 156 -6.22 27.21 1.92
N GLN A 157 -6.56 27.01 3.19
CA GLN A 157 -7.71 27.69 3.81
C GLN A 157 -7.55 29.21 3.80
N VAL A 158 -6.35 29.72 4.10
CA VAL A 158 -6.08 31.18 4.01
C VAL A 158 -6.15 31.67 2.57
N ARG A 159 -5.63 30.89 1.59
CA ARG A 159 -5.79 31.20 0.16
C ARG A 159 -7.26 31.38 -0.21
N ASN A 160 -8.10 30.41 0.12
CA ASN A 160 -9.54 30.43 -0.18
C ASN A 160 -10.22 31.65 0.47
N MET A 161 -9.90 31.98 1.72
CA MET A 161 -10.41 33.18 2.40
C MET A 161 -10.01 34.49 1.68
N VAL A 162 -8.77 34.57 1.18
CA VAL A 162 -8.28 35.74 0.46
C VAL A 162 -8.97 35.84 -0.89
N GLU A 163 -9.11 34.75 -1.63
CA GLU A 163 -9.80 34.72 -2.91
C GLU A 163 -11.27 35.15 -2.77
N ASP A 164 -11.98 34.63 -1.77
CA ASP A 164 -13.37 35.03 -1.47
C ASP A 164 -13.48 36.52 -1.10
N ALA A 165 -12.56 37.01 -0.29
CA ALA A 165 -12.52 38.43 0.04
C ALA A 165 -12.25 39.32 -1.19
N ARG A 166 -11.42 38.88 -2.14
CA ARG A 166 -11.15 39.56 -3.41
C ARG A 166 -12.38 39.54 -4.31
N ARG A 167 -13.07 38.41 -4.44
CA ARG A 167 -14.33 38.29 -5.21
C ARG A 167 -15.39 39.26 -4.68
N ARG A 168 -15.59 39.31 -3.38
CA ARG A 168 -16.54 40.25 -2.74
C ARG A 168 -16.20 41.70 -3.02
N LYS A 169 -14.91 42.05 -3.10
CA LYS A 169 -14.43 43.40 -3.40
C LYS A 169 -14.31 43.69 -4.91
N ARG A 170 -14.78 42.79 -5.78
CA ARG A 170 -14.69 42.88 -7.25
C ARG A 170 -13.28 43.22 -7.77
N LYS A 171 -12.24 42.73 -7.08
CA LYS A 171 -10.85 42.92 -7.52
C LYS A 171 -10.57 41.91 -8.65
N THR A 172 -10.24 42.47 -9.83
CA THR A 172 -9.76 41.70 -10.98
C THR A 172 -8.26 41.38 -10.80
N GLY A 173 -7.83 40.21 -11.28
CA GLY A 173 -6.45 39.75 -11.23
C GLY A 173 -6.31 38.47 -10.39
N GLN A 174 -5.40 37.62 -10.82
CA GLN A 174 -5.12 36.34 -10.15
C GLN A 174 -4.34 36.60 -8.86
N PHE A 175 -4.66 35.84 -7.79
CA PHE A 175 -3.87 35.88 -6.57
C PHE A 175 -2.71 34.88 -6.74
N GLU A 176 -1.49 35.40 -6.77
CA GLU A 176 -0.30 34.55 -6.80
C GLU A 176 -0.18 33.80 -5.47
N PHE A 177 -0.17 32.48 -5.55
CA PHE A 177 0.00 31.57 -4.42
C PHE A 177 1.10 30.58 -4.73
N ASP A 178 2.08 30.49 -3.84
CA ASP A 178 3.15 29.50 -3.97
C ASP A 178 2.65 28.15 -3.43
N GLU A 179 2.37 27.21 -4.33
CA GLU A 179 1.89 25.86 -3.98
C GLU A 179 2.97 25.00 -3.29
N ASN A 180 4.24 25.39 -3.36
CA ASN A 180 5.33 24.65 -2.70
C ASN A 180 5.25 24.70 -1.16
N VAL A 181 4.47 25.63 -0.60
CA VAL A 181 4.23 25.68 0.86
C VAL A 181 3.27 24.60 1.34
N LEU A 182 2.54 23.95 0.44
CA LEU A 182 1.57 22.93 0.77
C LEU A 182 2.25 21.63 1.21
N GLN A 183 1.75 21.04 2.29
CA GLN A 183 2.30 19.82 2.87
C GLN A 183 1.63 18.57 2.27
N THR A 184 2.15 18.08 1.15
CA THR A 184 1.55 16.94 0.42
C THR A 184 1.85 15.58 1.06
N LYS A 185 2.87 15.47 1.93
CA LYS A 185 3.33 14.21 2.52
C LYS A 185 2.20 13.40 3.16
N GLY A 186 1.40 14.02 4.03
CA GLY A 186 0.34 13.34 4.76
C GLY A 186 -0.76 12.80 3.85
N CYS A 187 -1.12 13.55 2.81
CA CYS A 187 -2.12 13.13 1.83
C CYS A 187 -1.66 11.90 1.03
N VAL A 188 -0.44 11.95 0.50
CA VAL A 188 0.15 10.84 -0.26
C VAL A 188 0.28 9.58 0.61
N GLN A 189 0.77 9.72 1.85
CA GLN A 189 0.89 8.62 2.81
C GLN A 189 -0.46 8.00 3.16
N ALA A 190 -1.50 8.82 3.38
CA ALA A 190 -2.83 8.33 3.69
C ALA A 190 -3.46 7.58 2.51
N ALA A 191 -3.30 8.09 1.28
CA ALA A 191 -3.76 7.43 0.06
C ALA A 191 -3.07 6.08 -0.15
N SER A 192 -1.75 6.00 0.09
CA SER A 192 -1.00 4.74 0.04
C SER A 192 -1.51 3.73 1.08
N LEU A 193 -1.76 4.15 2.33
CA LEU A 193 -2.32 3.26 3.36
C LEU A 193 -3.71 2.73 2.98
N LEU A 194 -4.59 3.57 2.42
CA LEU A 194 -5.93 3.13 1.97
C LEU A 194 -5.82 2.09 0.87
N LEU A 195 -4.98 2.32 -0.14
CA LEU A 195 -4.79 1.37 -1.23
C LEU A 195 -4.19 0.05 -0.72
N ARG A 196 -3.23 0.10 0.20
CA ARG A 196 -2.64 -1.11 0.79
C ARG A 196 -3.68 -1.89 1.59
N LEU A 197 -4.54 -1.22 2.37
CA LEU A 197 -5.66 -1.84 3.07
C LEU A 197 -6.66 -2.48 2.10
N ASP A 198 -7.09 -1.76 1.08
CA ASP A 198 -8.05 -2.25 0.12
C ASP A 198 -7.50 -3.45 -0.67
N THR A 199 -6.24 -3.38 -1.10
CA THR A 199 -5.58 -4.49 -1.80
C THR A 199 -5.45 -5.73 -0.92
N ALA A 200 -5.11 -5.57 0.37
CA ALA A 200 -5.03 -6.68 1.32
C ALA A 200 -6.41 -7.33 1.58
N LEU A 201 -7.45 -6.53 1.78
CA LEU A 201 -8.82 -7.02 2.00
C LEU A 201 -9.37 -7.75 0.76
N ILE A 202 -9.16 -7.21 -0.44
CA ILE A 202 -9.57 -7.85 -1.71
C ILE A 202 -8.78 -9.14 -1.92
N GLY A 203 -7.48 -9.14 -1.64
CA GLY A 203 -6.62 -10.32 -1.76
C GLY A 203 -7.06 -11.44 -0.82
N ASP A 204 -7.35 -11.13 0.44
CA ASP A 204 -7.88 -12.08 1.41
C ASP A 204 -9.24 -12.64 1.00
N PHE A 205 -10.15 -11.78 0.53
CA PHE A 205 -11.46 -12.19 0.01
C PHE A 205 -11.34 -13.20 -1.14
N LEU A 206 -10.48 -12.93 -2.09
CA LEU A 206 -10.24 -13.82 -3.23
C LEU A 206 -9.54 -15.12 -2.81
N SER A 207 -8.65 -15.08 -1.82
CA SER A 207 -8.04 -16.28 -1.26
C SER A 207 -9.09 -17.21 -0.66
N LEU A 208 -10.00 -16.68 0.15
CA LEU A 208 -11.12 -17.44 0.73
C LEU A 208 -12.06 -17.99 -0.36
N TYR A 209 -12.37 -17.18 -1.36
CA TYR A 209 -13.19 -17.62 -2.50
C TYR A 209 -12.56 -18.81 -3.26
N LYS A 210 -11.23 -18.80 -3.44
CA LYS A 210 -10.51 -19.91 -4.10
C LYS A 210 -10.46 -21.18 -3.27
N GLN A 211 -10.35 -21.06 -1.94
CA GLN A 211 -10.37 -22.23 -1.02
C GLN A 211 -11.72 -22.92 -1.01
N THR A 212 -12.77 -22.28 -1.51
CA THR A 212 -14.10 -22.90 -1.60
C THR A 212 -14.10 -23.99 -2.67
N PRO A 213 -14.47 -25.25 -2.33
CA PRO A 213 -14.52 -26.35 -3.28
C PRO A 213 -15.38 -26.01 -4.50
N SER A 214 -14.92 -26.39 -5.68
CA SER A 214 -15.70 -26.28 -6.92
C SER A 214 -16.85 -27.28 -6.88
N GLY A 215 -18.08 -26.77 -6.79
CA GLY A 215 -19.31 -27.56 -6.77
C GLY A 215 -20.47 -26.75 -7.38
N SER A 216 -21.60 -27.41 -7.63
CA SER A 216 -22.79 -26.78 -8.23
C SER A 216 -23.34 -25.59 -7.43
N ASN A 217 -22.98 -25.46 -6.17
CA ASN A 217 -23.47 -24.41 -5.26
C ASN A 217 -22.40 -23.34 -4.95
N LYS A 218 -21.35 -23.21 -5.75
CA LYS A 218 -20.37 -22.14 -5.55
C LYS A 218 -20.88 -20.83 -6.08
N CYS A 219 -20.81 -19.77 -5.29
CA CYS A 219 -21.13 -18.39 -5.67
C CYS A 219 -20.35 -17.98 -6.93
N VAL A 220 -21.04 -17.34 -7.88
CA VAL A 220 -20.39 -16.73 -9.05
C VAL A 220 -19.92 -15.32 -8.67
N LEU A 221 -18.62 -15.08 -8.71
CA LEU A 221 -18.01 -13.80 -8.37
C LEU A 221 -17.70 -13.01 -9.64
N HIS A 222 -18.27 -11.81 -9.76
CA HIS A 222 -17.88 -10.81 -10.75
C HIS A 222 -17.17 -9.67 -10.05
N LEU A 223 -15.90 -9.45 -10.38
CA LEU A 223 -15.04 -8.45 -9.75
C LEU A 223 -14.60 -7.42 -10.80
N ASP A 224 -14.88 -6.13 -10.54
CA ASP A 224 -14.39 -4.99 -11.30
C ASP A 224 -13.68 -4.01 -10.37
N LEU A 225 -12.36 -3.91 -10.51
CA LEU A 225 -11.48 -3.07 -9.70
C LEU A 225 -11.01 -1.79 -10.44
N GLN A 226 -11.69 -1.38 -11.49
CA GLN A 226 -11.31 -0.19 -12.26
C GLN A 226 -11.25 1.07 -11.37
N ALA A 227 -12.19 1.24 -10.45
CA ALA A 227 -12.19 2.37 -9.53
C ALA A 227 -10.97 2.36 -8.59
N ASN A 228 -10.57 1.17 -8.11
CA ASN A 228 -9.38 1.02 -7.25
C ASN A 228 -8.09 1.29 -8.04
N ARG A 229 -7.98 0.85 -9.29
CA ARG A 229 -6.84 1.18 -10.17
C ARG A 229 -6.76 2.68 -10.43
N LYS A 230 -7.90 3.36 -10.57
CA LYS A 230 -7.97 4.82 -10.68
C LYS A 230 -7.40 5.53 -9.45
N GLU A 231 -7.68 5.02 -8.25
CA GLU A 231 -7.06 5.56 -7.02
C GLU A 231 -5.54 5.32 -7.00
N GLY A 232 -5.06 4.18 -7.52
CA GLY A 232 -3.62 3.93 -7.71
C GLY A 232 -2.97 4.93 -8.68
N GLU A 233 -3.67 5.30 -9.76
CA GLU A 233 -3.24 6.35 -10.70
C GLU A 233 -3.18 7.71 -10.02
N ASN A 234 -4.21 8.06 -9.24
CA ASN A 234 -4.27 9.30 -8.46
C ASN A 234 -3.10 9.39 -7.47
N LEU A 235 -2.80 8.29 -6.75
CA LEU A 235 -1.65 8.22 -5.85
C LEU A 235 -0.34 8.47 -6.62
N THR A 236 -0.15 7.81 -7.76
CA THR A 236 1.04 7.99 -8.59
C THR A 236 1.18 9.45 -9.03
N ALA A 237 0.11 10.08 -9.51
CA ALA A 237 0.12 11.49 -9.92
C ALA A 237 0.47 12.43 -8.76
N MET A 238 -0.14 12.25 -7.58
CA MET A 238 0.21 13.01 -6.38
C MET A 238 1.67 12.83 -5.97
N ALA A 239 2.19 11.60 -6.07
CA ALA A 239 3.56 11.28 -5.73
C ALA A 239 4.58 11.87 -6.72
N VAL A 240 4.25 11.90 -8.01
CA VAL A 240 5.05 12.57 -9.06
C VAL A 240 5.12 14.07 -8.78
N ASN A 241 3.98 14.73 -8.58
CA ASN A 241 3.90 16.16 -8.33
C ASN A 241 4.65 16.58 -7.04
N SER A 242 4.74 15.69 -6.06
CA SER A 242 5.44 15.93 -4.79
C SER A 242 6.84 15.29 -4.73
N GLN A 243 7.37 14.78 -5.84
CA GLN A 243 8.69 14.17 -6.00
C GLN A 243 8.97 13.03 -4.97
N ARG A 244 7.94 12.19 -4.68
CA ARG A 244 8.03 11.09 -3.70
C ARG A 244 8.16 9.75 -4.39
N VAL A 245 9.39 9.38 -4.72
CA VAL A 245 9.69 8.16 -5.50
C VAL A 245 9.11 6.89 -4.87
N LEU A 246 9.24 6.73 -3.55
CA LEU A 246 8.67 5.56 -2.85
C LEU A 246 7.18 5.35 -3.18
N HIS A 247 6.38 6.42 -3.05
CA HIS A 247 4.94 6.33 -3.28
C HIS A 247 4.57 6.29 -4.77
N GLN A 248 5.46 6.74 -5.67
CA GLN A 248 5.30 6.50 -7.12
C GLN A 248 5.38 5.00 -7.40
N VAL A 249 6.39 4.33 -6.84
CA VAL A 249 6.57 2.88 -6.97
C VAL A 249 5.38 2.14 -6.33
N GLU A 250 4.95 2.52 -5.13
CA GLU A 250 3.77 1.93 -4.48
C GLU A 250 2.50 2.10 -5.33
N GLY A 251 2.27 3.26 -5.94
CA GLY A 251 1.12 3.49 -6.82
C GLY A 251 1.10 2.57 -8.04
N TYR A 252 2.24 2.36 -8.70
CA TYR A 252 2.37 1.39 -9.78
C TYR A 252 2.17 -0.05 -9.28
N LEU A 253 2.75 -0.37 -8.13
CA LEU A 253 2.66 -1.70 -7.54
C LEU A 253 1.22 -2.07 -7.18
N PHE A 254 0.47 -1.19 -6.51
CA PHE A 254 -0.94 -1.43 -6.19
C PHE A 254 -1.80 -1.59 -7.44
N ARG A 255 -1.55 -0.80 -8.50
CA ARG A 255 -2.25 -0.98 -9.77
C ARG A 255 -1.98 -2.37 -10.37
N ALA A 256 -0.73 -2.81 -10.37
CA ALA A 256 -0.36 -4.13 -10.86
C ALA A 256 -0.98 -5.26 -10.03
N GLN A 257 -1.00 -5.13 -8.70
CA GLN A 257 -1.66 -6.08 -7.78
C GLN A 257 -3.16 -6.15 -8.05
N LEU A 258 -3.82 -5.02 -8.21
CA LEU A 258 -5.25 -4.96 -8.53
C LEU A 258 -5.58 -5.57 -9.90
N CYS A 259 -4.72 -5.35 -10.90
CA CYS A 259 -4.82 -6.04 -12.20
C CYS A 259 -4.70 -7.55 -12.04
N ALA A 260 -3.74 -8.02 -11.24
CA ALA A 260 -3.55 -9.45 -11.00
C ALA A 260 -4.73 -10.07 -10.26
N LEU A 261 -5.30 -9.38 -9.26
CA LEU A 261 -6.46 -9.83 -8.49
C LEU A 261 -7.72 -9.94 -9.38
N GLU A 262 -8.01 -8.91 -10.18
CA GLU A 262 -9.16 -8.91 -11.10
C GLU A 262 -9.00 -9.96 -12.20
N ARG A 263 -7.79 -10.08 -12.78
CA ARG A 263 -7.49 -11.09 -13.81
C ARG A 263 -7.79 -12.51 -13.35
N GLN A 264 -7.51 -12.84 -12.10
CA GLN A 264 -7.73 -14.18 -11.54
C GLN A 264 -9.21 -14.56 -11.39
N SER A 265 -10.11 -13.58 -11.40
CA SER A 265 -11.58 -13.77 -11.31
C SER A 265 -12.29 -13.44 -12.61
N SER A 266 -11.56 -13.09 -13.69
CA SER A 266 -12.15 -12.73 -14.98
C SER A 266 -12.39 -13.97 -15.84
N ASP A 267 -13.65 -14.16 -16.28
CA ASP A 267 -14.04 -15.21 -17.21
C ASP A 267 -13.83 -14.81 -18.68
N GLN A 268 -13.48 -13.54 -18.95
CA GLN A 268 -13.30 -13.00 -20.30
C GLN A 268 -11.81 -12.97 -20.69
N PRO A 269 -11.38 -13.75 -21.70
CA PRO A 269 -9.97 -13.82 -22.11
C PRO A 269 -9.39 -12.47 -22.53
N THR A 270 -10.15 -11.66 -23.29
CA THR A 270 -9.71 -10.31 -23.72
C THR A 270 -9.47 -9.39 -22.54
N ARG A 271 -10.38 -9.37 -21.55
CA ARG A 271 -10.20 -8.59 -20.32
C ARG A 271 -9.01 -9.06 -19.51
N ALA A 272 -8.79 -10.36 -19.42
CA ALA A 272 -7.64 -10.93 -18.71
C ALA A 272 -6.30 -10.56 -19.37
N GLU A 273 -6.26 -10.43 -20.69
CA GLU A 273 -5.09 -9.98 -21.45
C GLU A 273 -4.83 -8.48 -21.27
N ASP A 274 -5.87 -7.65 -21.34
CA ASP A 274 -5.76 -6.20 -21.08
C ASP A 274 -5.21 -5.93 -19.68
N LEU A 275 -5.71 -6.65 -18.67
CA LEU A 275 -5.24 -6.54 -17.29
C LEU A 275 -3.79 -7.00 -17.13
N LEU A 276 -3.38 -8.05 -17.85
CA LEU A 276 -1.99 -8.51 -17.84
C LEU A 276 -1.06 -7.45 -18.45
N ASN A 277 -1.45 -6.84 -19.56
CA ASN A 277 -0.67 -5.79 -20.23
C ASN A 277 -0.55 -4.55 -19.36
N GLU A 278 -1.66 -4.04 -18.80
CA GLU A 278 -1.67 -2.90 -17.86
C GLU A 278 -0.78 -3.19 -16.64
N GLY A 279 -0.90 -4.38 -16.05
CA GLY A 279 -0.10 -4.79 -14.91
C GLY A 279 1.40 -4.84 -15.21
N ASN A 280 1.79 -5.41 -16.36
CA ASN A 280 3.19 -5.47 -16.79
C ASN A 280 3.78 -4.08 -17.02
N GLU A 281 3.05 -3.16 -17.66
CA GLU A 281 3.49 -1.77 -17.80
C GLU A 281 3.74 -1.09 -16.46
N CYS A 282 2.87 -1.33 -15.49
CA CYS A 282 3.05 -0.79 -14.13
C CYS A 282 4.32 -1.36 -13.48
N ILE A 283 4.56 -2.66 -13.57
CA ILE A 283 5.76 -3.30 -13.03
C ILE A 283 7.03 -2.77 -13.69
N GLU A 284 7.06 -2.62 -15.01
CA GLU A 284 8.23 -2.06 -15.71
C GLU A 284 8.55 -0.64 -15.24
N ARG A 285 7.54 0.21 -15.07
CA ARG A 285 7.72 1.57 -14.54
C ARG A 285 8.24 1.55 -13.10
N ALA A 286 7.70 0.68 -12.25
CA ALA A 286 8.16 0.49 -10.87
C ALA A 286 9.63 0.05 -10.84
N GLN A 287 10.02 -0.94 -11.65
CA GLN A 287 11.40 -1.44 -11.74
C GLN A 287 12.38 -0.37 -12.20
N LYS A 288 12.00 0.44 -13.21
CA LYS A 288 12.83 1.58 -13.68
C LYS A 288 13.08 2.59 -12.56
N LEU A 289 12.07 2.92 -11.76
CA LEU A 289 12.21 3.81 -10.61
C LEU A 289 13.07 3.19 -9.51
N CYS A 290 12.94 1.90 -9.25
CA CYS A 290 13.77 1.19 -8.26
C CYS A 290 15.25 1.18 -8.68
N THR A 291 15.53 0.99 -9.96
CA THR A 291 16.90 1.02 -10.50
C THR A 291 17.50 2.44 -10.43
N ALA A 292 16.68 3.46 -10.71
CA ALA A 292 17.13 4.86 -10.67
C ALA A 292 17.34 5.38 -9.23
N HIS A 293 16.58 4.88 -8.25
CA HIS A 293 16.57 5.39 -6.87
C HIS A 293 16.67 4.28 -5.80
N PRO A 294 17.69 3.41 -5.82
CA PRO A 294 17.73 2.21 -4.98
C PRO A 294 17.71 2.51 -3.47
N GLY A 295 18.25 3.66 -3.04
CA GLY A 295 18.26 4.07 -1.64
C GLY A 295 16.88 4.48 -1.08
N GLN A 296 15.95 4.92 -1.93
CA GLN A 296 14.63 5.41 -1.51
C GLN A 296 13.56 4.33 -1.49
N VAL A 297 13.75 3.25 -2.26
CA VAL A 297 12.75 2.19 -2.51
C VAL A 297 13.21 0.82 -1.99
N ARG A 298 14.17 0.82 -1.06
CA ARG A 298 14.70 -0.40 -0.46
C ARG A 298 13.57 -1.21 0.19
N GLY A 299 13.47 -2.49 -0.15
CA GLY A 299 12.46 -3.41 0.37
C GLY A 299 11.22 -3.59 -0.53
N LEU A 300 11.04 -2.81 -1.61
CA LEU A 300 9.93 -3.02 -2.54
C LEU A 300 10.27 -4.01 -3.67
N ALA A 301 11.53 -4.39 -3.85
CA ALA A 301 11.95 -5.29 -4.91
C ALA A 301 11.27 -6.66 -4.81
N ASP A 302 11.19 -7.23 -3.62
CA ASP A 302 10.56 -8.53 -3.37
C ASP A 302 9.04 -8.47 -3.61
N GLU A 303 8.39 -7.37 -3.24
CA GLU A 303 6.96 -7.14 -3.46
C GLU A 303 6.66 -6.99 -4.97
N ILE A 304 7.54 -6.34 -5.73
CA ILE A 304 7.45 -6.23 -7.19
C ILE A 304 7.59 -7.61 -7.84
N GLU A 305 8.57 -8.41 -7.42
CA GLU A 305 8.77 -9.75 -7.96
C GLU A 305 7.58 -10.68 -7.64
N GLY A 306 7.06 -10.63 -6.42
CA GLY A 306 5.86 -11.35 -6.01
C GLY A 306 4.64 -10.97 -6.84
N THR A 307 4.46 -9.66 -7.13
CA THR A 307 3.37 -9.17 -7.96
C THR A 307 3.50 -9.62 -9.42
N LEU A 308 4.71 -9.65 -9.95
CA LEU A 308 4.97 -10.14 -11.30
C LEU A 308 4.63 -11.64 -11.43
N LYS A 309 4.98 -12.45 -10.42
CA LYS A 309 4.59 -13.87 -10.36
C LYS A 309 3.06 -14.03 -10.32
N MET A 310 2.38 -13.21 -9.53
CA MET A 310 0.93 -13.20 -9.42
C MET A 310 0.24 -12.83 -10.74
N LEU A 311 0.76 -11.84 -11.47
CA LEU A 311 0.27 -11.46 -12.81
C LEU A 311 0.38 -12.61 -13.82
N ARG A 312 1.43 -13.43 -13.72
CA ARG A 312 1.65 -14.58 -14.59
C ARG A 312 0.83 -15.82 -14.22
N GLY A 313 -0.01 -15.73 -13.19
CA GLY A 313 -0.87 -16.84 -12.73
C GLY A 313 -0.22 -17.72 -11.66
N GLY A 314 0.93 -17.32 -11.12
CA GLY A 314 1.51 -17.93 -9.92
C GLY A 314 0.71 -17.57 -8.67
N THR A 315 0.63 -18.48 -7.72
CA THR A 315 0.09 -18.18 -6.38
C THR A 315 1.03 -17.24 -5.63
N PHE A 316 0.51 -16.53 -4.63
CA PHE A 316 1.25 -15.62 -3.72
C PHE A 316 2.22 -16.38 -2.79
N TYR A 317 2.74 -17.52 -3.19
CA TYR A 317 3.80 -18.16 -2.43
C TYR A 317 5.09 -17.38 -2.68
N THR A 318 5.62 -16.77 -1.64
CA THR A 318 7.04 -16.42 -1.58
C THR A 318 7.78 -17.70 -1.94
N PRO A 319 8.58 -17.75 -3.02
CA PRO A 319 9.37 -18.94 -3.26
C PRO A 319 10.25 -19.10 -2.04
N VAL A 320 10.09 -20.24 -1.37
CA VAL A 320 10.96 -20.64 -0.27
C VAL A 320 12.38 -20.45 -0.76
N THR A 321 13.16 -19.61 -0.11
CA THR A 321 14.54 -19.35 -0.52
C THR A 321 15.29 -20.68 -0.55
N ASN A 322 16.36 -20.80 -1.35
CA ASN A 322 17.15 -22.02 -1.34
C ASN A 322 17.63 -22.37 0.07
N GLU A 323 17.88 -21.39 0.94
CA GLU A 323 18.26 -21.56 2.33
C GLU A 323 17.11 -22.12 3.19
N GLU A 324 15.88 -21.59 3.05
CA GLU A 324 14.69 -22.14 3.73
C GLU A 324 14.34 -23.54 3.21
N ARG A 325 14.47 -23.76 1.89
CA ARG A 325 14.28 -25.08 1.27
C ARG A 325 15.30 -26.09 1.80
N MET A 326 16.56 -25.70 1.93
CA MET A 326 17.60 -26.53 2.53
C MET A 326 17.38 -26.76 4.03
N ALA A 327 16.86 -25.77 4.77
CA ALA A 327 16.53 -25.92 6.18
C ALA A 327 15.35 -26.88 6.39
N VAL A 328 14.32 -26.85 5.55
CA VAL A 328 13.21 -27.82 5.57
C VAL A 328 13.70 -29.21 5.21
N VAL A 329 14.52 -29.34 4.17
CA VAL A 329 15.13 -30.59 3.75
C VAL A 329 16.02 -31.16 4.88
N ALA A 330 16.80 -30.33 5.57
CA ALA A 330 17.64 -30.73 6.69
C ALA A 330 16.80 -31.16 7.92
N ALA A 331 15.69 -30.48 8.20
CA ALA A 331 14.77 -30.88 9.28
C ALA A 331 14.09 -32.21 8.98
N MET A 332 13.66 -32.45 7.74
CA MET A 332 13.03 -33.69 7.30
C MET A 332 14.02 -34.84 7.19
N ALA A 333 15.31 -34.58 6.95
CA ALA A 333 16.36 -35.63 6.89
C ALA A 333 16.54 -36.38 8.22
N GLY A 334 16.17 -35.76 9.35
CA GLY A 334 16.15 -36.38 10.66
C GLY A 334 15.04 -37.43 10.82
N GLU A 335 13.94 -37.31 10.10
CA GLU A 335 12.79 -38.25 10.14
C GLU A 335 12.94 -39.39 9.15
N PHE A 336 13.62 -39.18 8.02
CA PHE A 336 13.85 -40.20 7.00
C PHE A 336 15.26 -40.78 7.13
N ARG A 337 15.39 -41.84 7.93
CA ARG A 337 16.65 -42.62 8.07
C ARG A 337 16.84 -43.54 6.86
N GLY A 338 17.50 -43.08 5.82
CA GLY A 338 17.84 -43.88 4.64
C GLY A 338 17.97 -43.06 3.34
N THR A 339 18.68 -43.64 2.37
CA THR A 339 18.80 -43.11 1.01
C THR A 339 17.63 -43.57 0.14
N GLY A 340 17.18 -42.77 -0.81
CA GLY A 340 16.23 -43.20 -1.83
C GLY A 340 14.81 -42.69 -1.68
N HIS A 341 14.59 -41.66 -0.84
CA HIS A 341 13.26 -41.10 -0.59
C HIS A 341 12.98 -39.78 -1.30
N TRP A 342 14.00 -39.18 -1.90
CA TRP A 342 13.88 -37.88 -2.57
C TRP A 342 13.74 -38.05 -4.07
N TYR A 343 12.73 -37.34 -4.61
CA TYR A 343 12.40 -37.32 -6.04
C TYR A 343 12.16 -35.88 -6.49
N ARG A 344 12.19 -35.66 -7.82
CA ARG A 344 11.85 -34.40 -8.46
C ARG A 344 10.73 -34.59 -9.49
N CYS A 345 9.78 -33.66 -9.54
CA CYS A 345 8.77 -33.62 -10.58
C CYS A 345 9.37 -33.19 -11.93
N GLU A 346 8.61 -33.25 -13.00
CA GLU A 346 9.04 -32.83 -14.36
C GLU A 346 9.54 -31.38 -14.42
N ASN A 347 9.08 -30.53 -13.48
CA ASN A 347 9.50 -29.12 -13.35
C ASN A 347 10.59 -28.95 -12.28
N ASN A 348 11.30 -30.01 -11.92
CA ASN A 348 12.46 -30.02 -11.02
C ASN A 348 12.18 -29.63 -9.56
N HIS A 349 10.91 -29.65 -9.07
CA HIS A 349 10.59 -29.42 -7.66
C HIS A 349 10.78 -30.70 -6.83
N PRO A 350 11.48 -30.62 -5.67
CA PRO A 350 11.74 -31.79 -4.84
C PRO A 350 10.50 -32.20 -4.04
N PHE A 351 10.32 -33.49 -3.86
CA PHE A 351 9.32 -34.10 -2.97
C PHE A 351 9.80 -35.44 -2.43
N THR A 352 9.14 -35.94 -1.40
CA THR A 352 9.51 -37.24 -0.75
C THR A 352 8.45 -38.28 -1.03
N ILE A 353 8.90 -39.54 -1.16
CA ILE A 353 8.04 -40.73 -1.17
C ILE A 353 8.31 -41.51 0.13
N GLY A 354 7.24 -41.83 0.89
CA GLY A 354 7.31 -42.33 2.25
C GLY A 354 8.11 -43.63 2.47
N GLU A 355 8.02 -44.21 3.68
CA GLU A 355 8.95 -45.17 4.29
C GLU A 355 9.30 -46.45 3.48
N CYS A 356 8.50 -46.85 2.52
CA CYS A 356 8.77 -48.05 1.71
C CYS A 356 9.62 -47.78 0.46
N GLY A 357 10.07 -46.54 0.21
CA GLY A 357 10.94 -46.17 -0.92
C GLY A 357 10.34 -46.39 -2.30
N GLY A 358 9.07 -46.73 -2.43
CA GLY A 358 8.37 -46.96 -3.69
C GLY A 358 7.05 -46.17 -3.78
N ALA A 359 6.79 -45.59 -4.96
CA ALA A 359 5.59 -44.80 -5.20
C ALA A 359 4.35 -45.71 -5.24
N MET A 360 3.43 -45.55 -4.29
CA MET A 360 2.18 -46.31 -4.18
C MET A 360 0.95 -45.49 -4.52
N GLU A 361 1.01 -44.16 -4.44
CA GLU A 361 -0.09 -43.26 -4.72
C GLU A 361 0.34 -42.15 -5.69
N ILE A 362 -0.57 -41.81 -6.59
CA ILE A 362 -0.40 -40.66 -7.49
C ILE A 362 -0.93 -39.43 -6.78
N SER A 363 -0.11 -38.40 -6.72
CA SER A 363 -0.44 -37.08 -6.14
C SER A 363 -0.09 -35.96 -7.14
N THR A 364 -0.22 -34.71 -6.70
CA THR A 364 0.16 -33.54 -7.46
C THR A 364 1.27 -32.77 -6.75
N CYS A 365 2.23 -32.28 -7.50
CA CYS A 365 3.27 -31.41 -6.97
C CYS A 365 2.65 -30.13 -6.40
N PRO A 366 2.88 -29.79 -5.12
CA PRO A 366 2.29 -28.61 -4.51
C PRO A 366 2.80 -27.29 -5.12
N GLU A 367 3.98 -27.31 -5.75
CA GLU A 367 4.58 -26.12 -6.35
C GLU A 367 4.11 -25.86 -7.79
N CYS A 368 3.85 -26.87 -8.60
CA CYS A 368 3.53 -26.68 -10.02
C CYS A 368 2.32 -27.47 -10.51
N GLY A 369 1.65 -28.28 -9.67
CA GLY A 369 0.50 -29.06 -10.06
C GLY A 369 0.81 -30.27 -10.97
N ALA A 370 2.07 -30.52 -11.32
CA ALA A 370 2.47 -31.68 -12.10
C ALA A 370 2.16 -32.98 -11.34
N ARG A 371 1.86 -34.07 -12.07
CA ARG A 371 1.63 -35.38 -11.43
C ARG A 371 2.92 -35.93 -10.84
N VAL A 372 2.86 -36.33 -9.56
CA VAL A 372 3.98 -36.92 -8.82
C VAL A 372 3.56 -38.21 -8.12
N GLY A 373 4.52 -38.91 -7.54
CA GLY A 373 4.26 -40.21 -6.94
C GLY A 373 4.27 -41.36 -7.95
N GLY A 374 3.36 -42.32 -7.82
CA GLY A 374 3.29 -43.44 -8.72
C GLY A 374 2.38 -44.56 -8.24
N GLN A 375 2.39 -45.71 -8.90
CA GLN A 375 1.59 -46.87 -8.54
C GLN A 375 2.42 -48.14 -8.71
N GLY A 376 2.28 -49.07 -7.78
CA GLY A 376 2.98 -50.35 -7.84
C GLY A 376 4.50 -50.23 -7.86
N HIS A 377 5.08 -49.37 -7.02
CA HIS A 377 6.50 -49.03 -6.92
C HIS A 377 7.14 -48.45 -8.20
N ARG A 378 6.33 -47.97 -9.14
CA ARG A 378 6.79 -47.26 -10.36
C ARG A 378 6.36 -45.79 -10.30
N THR A 379 7.32 -44.91 -10.49
CA THR A 379 7.07 -43.48 -10.55
C THR A 379 6.32 -43.09 -11.83
N VAL A 380 5.52 -42.02 -11.75
CA VAL A 380 4.87 -41.38 -12.92
C VAL A 380 5.93 -40.88 -13.88
N ALA A 381 5.63 -40.84 -15.19
CA ALA A 381 6.51 -40.31 -16.22
C ALA A 381 6.88 -38.84 -15.90
N GLY A 382 8.17 -38.50 -16.03
CA GLY A 382 8.71 -37.19 -15.69
C GLY A 382 9.22 -37.05 -14.25
N VAL A 383 8.94 -37.99 -13.37
CA VAL A 383 9.49 -38.02 -12.01
C VAL A 383 10.87 -38.70 -12.02
N THR A 384 11.87 -37.95 -11.53
CA THR A 384 13.27 -38.42 -11.43
C THR A 384 13.72 -38.48 -9.98
N ARG A 385 14.68 -39.34 -9.68
CA ARG A 385 15.28 -39.40 -8.35
C ARG A 385 16.24 -38.26 -8.12
N ALA A 386 16.25 -37.71 -6.93
CA ALA A 386 17.06 -36.55 -6.56
C ALA A 386 18.34 -36.97 -5.82
N ASP A 387 19.19 -37.75 -6.48
CA ASP A 387 20.43 -38.30 -5.92
C ASP A 387 21.41 -37.19 -5.44
N ASP A 388 21.39 -36.04 -6.08
CA ASP A 388 22.18 -34.87 -5.71
C ASP A 388 21.77 -34.29 -4.34
N LEU A 389 20.50 -34.32 -4.00
CA LEU A 389 19.99 -33.89 -2.67
C LEU A 389 20.42 -34.92 -1.61
N GLU A 390 20.43 -36.20 -1.91
CA GLU A 390 20.86 -37.23 -0.99
C GLU A 390 22.35 -37.15 -0.69
N VAL A 391 23.19 -36.92 -1.71
CA VAL A 391 24.64 -36.73 -1.55
C VAL A 391 24.98 -35.47 -0.74
N ASN A 392 24.28 -34.38 -0.96
CA ASN A 392 24.48 -33.14 -0.21
C ASN A 392 24.05 -33.29 1.26
N MET A 393 22.96 -34.04 1.54
CA MET A 393 22.54 -34.35 2.91
C MET A 393 23.54 -35.26 3.64
N ALA A 394 24.10 -36.26 3.00
CA ALA A 394 25.14 -37.11 3.58
C ALA A 394 26.39 -36.32 3.98
N ARG A 395 26.70 -35.22 3.25
CA ARG A 395 27.81 -34.31 3.58
C ARG A 395 27.53 -33.33 4.73
N LEU A 396 26.26 -33.02 5.01
CA LEU A 396 25.85 -32.18 6.13
C LEU A 396 25.71 -32.93 7.45
N MET A 397 25.74 -34.26 7.42
CA MET A 397 25.66 -35.13 8.60
C MET A 397 27.03 -35.62 9.11
N ILE A 398 28.14 -35.20 8.49
CA ILE A 398 29.52 -35.39 8.93
C ILE A 398 30.06 -34.11 9.55
#